data_94efa2861dfdfaaab8ab0566cc086785
#
_entry.id   94efa2861dfdfaaab8ab0566cc086785
#
_cell.length_a   1.000
_cell.length_b   1.000
_cell.length_c   1.000
_cell.angle_alpha   90.00
_cell.angle_beta   90.00
_cell.angle_gamma   90.00
#
_symmetry.space_group_name_H-M   'P 1'
#
loop_
_entity.id
_entity.type
_entity.pdbx_description
1 polymer ?
#
loop_
_entity_poly.entity_id
_entity_poly.type
_entity_poly.pdbx_seq_one_letter_code
_entity_poly.pdbx_strand_id
1 'polypeptide(L)'
;YGGASYPEIIGRNLGTDVRRFMEVFAIAFMIMVGAVFVLGPAALLANLTSFGLPFWATLIFAYYFLATIMPIDTIIGRIYPFFSVLLLVMAFGLAGSLMLSGRPVLPNTDFLMTRCMESEKHGRMLFYGPMIAEGVLGLIWVTLGLSFYESPEALGAVIKAGTPTLVVQEISMALLGPIGGMLAILGVVVLPISTGDTAFRSARLLVADTLRIDQGPIGKRLMIAVPRKRRRR
;
A
#
# COMPACT_ATOMS: atom_id res chain seq x y z
N TYR A 1 18.36 18.68 -8.59
CA TYR A 1 17.27 19.48 -8.03
C TYR A 1 17.40 19.73 -6.52
N GLY A 2 18.46 19.27 -5.85
CA GLY A 2 18.82 19.64 -4.49
C GLY A 2 17.78 19.32 -3.40
N GLY A 3 17.03 18.23 -3.53
CA GLY A 3 15.99 17.81 -2.56
C GLY A 3 14.67 18.56 -2.65
N ALA A 4 14.40 19.27 -3.77
CA ALA A 4 13.14 19.95 -3.99
C ALA A 4 11.96 18.96 -4.08
N SER A 5 10.80 19.31 -3.49
CA SER A 5 9.58 18.51 -3.60
C SER A 5 8.99 18.55 -5.02
N TYR A 6 8.19 17.54 -5.37
CA TYR A 6 7.54 17.47 -6.69
C TYR A 6 6.71 18.74 -7.01
N PRO A 7 5.86 19.27 -6.12
CA PRO A 7 5.16 20.53 -6.35
C PRO A 7 6.09 21.72 -6.50
N GLU A 8 7.24 21.73 -5.81
CA GLU A 8 8.23 22.80 -5.94
C GLU A 8 8.90 22.79 -7.32
N ILE A 9 9.24 21.61 -7.85
CA ILE A 9 9.78 21.48 -9.21
C ILE A 9 8.78 21.97 -10.25
N ILE A 10 7.52 21.57 -10.09
CA ILE A 10 6.43 22.07 -10.95
C ILE A 10 6.29 23.58 -10.85
N GLY A 11 6.33 24.13 -9.64
CA GLY A 11 6.20 25.57 -9.42
C GLY A 11 7.31 26.40 -10.04
N ARG A 12 8.53 25.86 -10.11
CA ARG A 12 9.66 26.52 -10.78
C ARG A 12 9.46 26.65 -12.29
N ASN A 13 8.72 25.72 -12.90
CA ASN A 13 8.50 25.68 -14.35
C ASN A 13 7.14 26.29 -14.78
N LEU A 14 6.10 26.15 -13.95
CA LEU A 14 4.70 26.49 -14.29
C LEU A 14 4.09 27.59 -13.40
N GLY A 15 4.85 28.11 -12.45
CA GLY A 15 4.44 29.22 -11.60
C GLY A 15 3.85 28.82 -10.24
N THR A 16 3.67 29.82 -9.38
CA THR A 16 3.31 29.63 -7.96
C THR A 16 1.89 29.14 -7.74
N ASP A 17 0.95 29.50 -8.60
CA ASP A 17 -0.46 29.08 -8.47
C ASP A 17 -0.61 27.58 -8.79
N VAL A 18 0.09 27.11 -9.83
CA VAL A 18 0.14 25.69 -10.19
C VAL A 18 0.81 24.89 -9.06
N ARG A 19 1.87 25.43 -8.44
CA ARG A 19 2.50 24.81 -7.27
C ARG A 19 1.49 24.63 -6.13
N ARG A 20 0.75 25.67 -5.74
CA ARG A 20 -0.25 25.61 -4.65
C ARG A 20 -1.36 24.60 -4.95
N PHE A 21 -1.86 24.59 -6.17
CA PHE A 21 -2.84 23.60 -6.60
C PHE A 21 -2.29 22.18 -6.43
N MET A 22 -1.08 21.92 -6.91
CA MET A 22 -0.44 20.60 -6.82
C MET A 22 -0.15 20.18 -5.37
N GLU A 23 0.21 21.13 -4.48
CA GLU A 23 0.40 20.86 -3.05
C GLU A 23 -0.91 20.38 -2.40
N VAL A 24 -2.00 21.11 -2.59
CA VAL A 24 -3.31 20.75 -2.04
C VAL A 24 -3.83 19.43 -2.64
N PHE A 25 -3.73 19.28 -3.96
CA PHE A 25 -4.14 18.07 -4.65
C PHE A 25 -3.35 16.84 -4.15
N ALA A 26 -2.03 16.93 -4.08
CA ALA A 26 -1.19 15.82 -3.64
C ALA A 26 -1.45 15.44 -2.17
N ILE A 27 -1.66 16.42 -1.28
CA ILE A 27 -2.01 16.15 0.12
C ILE A 27 -3.36 15.43 0.20
N ALA A 28 -4.39 15.94 -0.47
CA ALA A 28 -5.73 15.33 -0.48
C ALA A 28 -5.68 13.91 -1.05
N PHE A 29 -4.98 13.72 -2.18
CA PHE A 29 -4.81 12.43 -2.82
C PHE A 29 -4.10 11.41 -1.90
N MET A 30 -3.00 11.81 -1.25
CA MET A 30 -2.27 10.93 -0.34
C MET A 30 -3.10 10.53 0.89
N ILE A 31 -3.95 11.43 1.40
CA ILE A 31 -4.87 11.11 2.50
C ILE A 31 -5.93 10.11 2.04
N MET A 32 -6.51 10.30 0.85
CA MET A 32 -7.49 9.37 0.28
C MET A 32 -6.89 7.98 0.05
N VAL A 33 -5.70 7.91 -0.55
CA VAL A 33 -4.95 6.67 -0.73
C VAL A 33 -4.69 6.00 0.62
N GLY A 34 -4.23 6.76 1.62
CA GLY A 34 -4.03 6.25 2.98
C GLY A 34 -5.30 5.66 3.59
N ALA A 35 -6.46 6.31 3.41
CA ALA A 35 -7.74 5.82 3.91
C ALA A 35 -8.14 4.47 3.27
N VAL A 36 -7.95 4.32 1.96
CA VAL A 36 -8.20 3.04 1.26
C VAL A 36 -7.30 1.94 1.81
N PHE A 37 -6.04 2.24 2.07
CA PHE A 37 -5.09 1.28 2.64
C PHE A 37 -5.27 1.00 4.13
N VAL A 38 -6.13 1.72 4.84
CA VAL A 38 -6.65 1.33 6.15
C VAL A 38 -7.79 0.32 6.00
N LEU A 39 -8.76 0.62 5.13
CA LEU A 39 -10.00 -0.15 5.02
C LEU A 39 -9.80 -1.54 4.40
N GLY A 40 -8.96 -1.68 3.39
CA GLY A 40 -8.69 -2.96 2.73
C GLY A 40 -8.16 -4.03 3.69
N PRO A 41 -7.02 -3.82 4.36
CA PRO A 41 -6.50 -4.75 5.35
C PRO A 41 -7.45 -4.97 6.53
N ALA A 42 -8.14 -3.91 7.00
CA ALA A 42 -9.11 -4.02 8.08
C ALA A 42 -10.27 -4.96 7.73
N ALA A 43 -10.76 -4.90 6.49
CA ALA A 43 -11.82 -5.79 6.01
C ALA A 43 -11.36 -7.26 5.93
N LEU A 44 -10.12 -7.50 5.44
CA LEU A 44 -9.55 -8.84 5.43
C LEU A 44 -9.42 -9.43 6.83
N LEU A 45 -8.89 -8.66 7.77
CA LEU A 45 -8.70 -9.10 9.16
C LEU A 45 -10.04 -9.28 9.89
N ALA A 46 -11.04 -8.43 9.60
CA ALA A 46 -12.39 -8.59 10.14
C ALA A 46 -13.06 -9.89 9.66
N ASN A 47 -12.82 -10.30 8.40
CA ASN A 47 -13.34 -11.57 7.88
C ASN A 47 -12.65 -12.81 8.50
N LEU A 48 -11.40 -12.65 8.95
CA LEU A 48 -10.62 -13.76 9.54
C LEU A 48 -10.82 -13.92 11.05
N THR A 49 -11.33 -12.89 11.71
CA THR A 49 -11.38 -12.84 13.16
C THR A 49 -12.79 -12.48 13.65
N SER A 50 -13.04 -12.72 14.92
CA SER A 50 -14.31 -12.30 15.55
C SER A 50 -14.42 -10.79 15.81
N PHE A 51 -13.34 -10.02 15.54
CA PHE A 51 -13.33 -8.57 15.73
C PHE A 51 -13.89 -7.86 14.49
N GLY A 52 -14.74 -6.84 14.71
CA GLY A 52 -15.35 -6.09 13.63
C GLY A 52 -14.38 -5.16 12.88
N LEU A 53 -14.82 -4.70 11.70
CA LEU A 53 -14.10 -3.73 10.87
C LEU A 53 -13.60 -2.49 11.64
N PRO A 54 -14.39 -1.83 12.52
CA PRO A 54 -13.93 -0.65 13.24
C PRO A 54 -12.73 -0.90 14.15
N PHE A 55 -12.66 -2.08 14.78
CA PHE A 55 -11.53 -2.46 15.63
C PHE A 55 -10.23 -2.51 14.81
N TRP A 56 -10.23 -3.25 13.69
CA TRP A 56 -9.06 -3.39 12.84
C TRP A 56 -8.66 -2.09 12.15
N ALA A 57 -9.65 -1.32 11.70
CA ALA A 57 -9.38 0.00 11.10
C ALA A 57 -8.71 0.95 12.10
N THR A 58 -9.17 0.95 13.37
CA THR A 58 -8.55 1.76 14.43
C THR A 58 -7.13 1.31 14.73
N LEU A 59 -6.90 0.00 14.81
CA LEU A 59 -5.57 -0.56 15.10
C LEU A 59 -4.56 -0.24 13.98
N ILE A 60 -4.97 -0.41 12.72
CA ILE A 60 -4.13 -0.09 11.56
C ILE A 60 -3.87 1.42 11.47
N PHE A 61 -4.87 2.24 11.73
CA PHE A 61 -4.70 3.69 11.76
C PHE A 61 -3.75 4.13 12.89
N ALA A 62 -3.87 3.53 14.07
CA ALA A 62 -2.94 3.77 15.19
C ALA A 62 -1.49 3.38 14.82
N TYR A 63 -1.31 2.24 14.12
CA TYR A 63 -0.01 1.87 13.57
C TYR A 63 0.52 2.94 12.60
N TYR A 64 -0.27 3.42 11.65
CA TYR A 64 0.17 4.47 10.72
C TYR A 64 0.53 5.77 11.43
N PHE A 65 -0.24 6.14 12.45
CA PHE A 65 0.06 7.31 13.27
C PHE A 65 1.44 7.18 13.94
N LEU A 66 1.71 6.04 14.58
CA LEU A 66 2.99 5.76 15.21
C LEU A 66 4.13 5.71 14.18
N ALA A 67 3.93 4.97 13.09
CA ALA A 67 4.92 4.81 12.02
C ALA A 67 5.28 6.15 11.37
N THR A 68 4.31 7.05 11.22
CA THR A 68 4.52 8.39 10.65
C THR A 68 5.43 9.26 11.53
N ILE A 69 5.43 9.05 12.85
CA ILE A 69 6.27 9.79 13.80
C ILE A 69 7.69 9.19 13.90
N MET A 70 7.82 7.88 13.76
CA MET A 70 9.09 7.17 13.88
C MET A 70 10.07 7.50 12.73
N PRO A 71 11.39 7.41 12.99
CA PRO A 71 12.39 7.51 11.92
C PRO A 71 12.18 6.43 10.86
N ILE A 72 12.27 6.82 9.59
CA ILE A 72 12.02 5.94 8.46
C ILE A 72 12.97 4.73 8.44
N ASP A 73 14.23 4.94 8.82
CA ASP A 73 15.27 3.90 8.81
C ASP A 73 14.95 2.72 9.73
N THR A 74 14.27 3.00 10.86
CA THR A 74 13.87 1.96 11.82
C THR A 74 12.78 1.05 11.25
N ILE A 75 11.83 1.61 10.52
CA ILE A 75 10.71 0.86 9.93
C ILE A 75 11.19 0.10 8.70
N ILE A 76 11.86 0.78 7.77
CA ILE A 76 12.38 0.15 6.55
C ILE A 76 13.40 -0.94 6.89
N GLY A 77 14.33 -0.66 7.82
CA GLY A 77 15.41 -1.58 8.13
C GLY A 77 15.00 -2.82 8.93
N ARG A 78 13.94 -2.74 9.75
CA ARG A 78 13.55 -3.85 10.65
C ARG A 78 12.21 -4.50 10.32
N ILE A 79 11.22 -3.72 9.96
CA ILE A 79 9.84 -4.20 9.76
C ILE A 79 9.62 -4.66 8.32
N TYR A 80 10.07 -3.89 7.33
CA TYR A 80 9.85 -4.20 5.92
C TYR A 80 10.51 -5.49 5.43
N PRO A 81 11.72 -5.90 5.88
CA PRO A 81 12.25 -7.21 5.51
C PRO A 81 11.34 -8.38 5.88
N PHE A 82 10.72 -8.32 7.07
CA PHE A 82 9.74 -9.32 7.49
C PHE A 82 8.50 -9.32 6.57
N PHE A 83 8.00 -8.15 6.21
CA PHE A 83 6.90 -8.02 5.28
C PHE A 83 7.23 -8.56 3.89
N SER A 84 8.46 -8.31 3.41
CA SER A 84 8.92 -8.82 2.12
C SER A 84 9.00 -10.35 2.09
N VAL A 85 9.49 -10.98 3.15
CA VAL A 85 9.53 -12.44 3.26
C VAL A 85 8.12 -13.03 3.24
N LEU A 86 7.19 -12.45 4.01
CA LEU A 86 5.80 -12.91 4.06
C LEU A 86 5.12 -12.79 2.69
N LEU A 87 5.36 -11.71 1.97
CA LEU A 87 4.86 -11.49 0.62
C LEU A 87 5.43 -12.49 -0.39
N LEU A 88 6.72 -12.80 -0.30
CA LEU A 88 7.35 -13.81 -1.15
C LEU A 88 6.79 -15.22 -0.87
N VAL A 89 6.62 -15.58 0.40
CA VAL A 89 6.00 -16.86 0.79
C VAL A 89 4.58 -16.96 0.23
N MET A 90 3.79 -15.90 0.32
CA MET A 90 2.45 -15.82 -0.27
C MET A 90 2.52 -15.99 -1.80
N ALA A 91 3.36 -15.21 -2.49
CA ALA A 91 3.45 -15.22 -3.94
C ALA A 91 3.88 -16.57 -4.49
N PHE A 92 4.97 -17.14 -3.95
CA PHE A 92 5.46 -18.45 -4.38
C PHE A 92 4.54 -19.59 -3.96
N GLY A 93 3.93 -19.50 -2.79
CA GLY A 93 2.96 -20.48 -2.31
C GLY A 93 1.73 -20.55 -3.22
N LEU A 94 1.12 -19.40 -3.54
CA LEU A 94 -0.04 -19.34 -4.44
C LEU A 94 0.33 -19.73 -5.89
N ALA A 95 1.44 -19.23 -6.42
CA ALA A 95 1.88 -19.58 -7.77
C ALA A 95 2.19 -21.07 -7.89
N GLY A 96 2.93 -21.64 -6.93
CA GLY A 96 3.24 -23.08 -6.90
C GLY A 96 1.98 -23.92 -6.76
N SER A 97 1.06 -23.54 -5.89
CA SER A 97 -0.22 -24.22 -5.72
C SER A 97 -1.08 -24.16 -6.97
N LEU A 98 -1.12 -23.02 -7.68
CA LEU A 98 -1.82 -22.90 -8.97
C LEU A 98 -1.22 -23.84 -10.03
N MET A 99 0.10 -23.90 -10.14
CA MET A 99 0.78 -24.80 -11.09
C MET A 99 0.49 -26.28 -10.78
N LEU A 100 0.44 -26.64 -9.50
CA LEU A 100 0.15 -28.01 -9.07
C LEU A 100 -1.34 -28.37 -9.20
N SER A 101 -2.23 -27.40 -9.24
CA SER A 101 -3.68 -27.62 -9.36
C SER A 101 -4.13 -28.00 -10.77
N GLY A 102 -3.23 -27.94 -11.78
CA GLY A 102 -3.53 -28.30 -13.17
C GLY A 102 -4.50 -27.34 -13.88
N ARG A 103 -4.77 -26.18 -13.32
CA ARG A 103 -5.66 -25.16 -13.90
C ARG A 103 -4.95 -24.37 -15.02
N PRO A 104 -5.67 -23.93 -16.07
CA PRO A 104 -5.06 -23.18 -17.17
C PRO A 104 -4.56 -21.81 -16.71
N VAL A 105 -3.34 -21.47 -17.11
CA VAL A 105 -2.69 -20.17 -16.83
C VAL A 105 -2.93 -19.24 -18.02
N LEU A 106 -3.65 -18.13 -17.81
CA LEU A 106 -3.96 -17.15 -18.86
C LEU A 106 -3.15 -15.85 -18.66
N PRO A 107 -2.55 -15.25 -19.72
CA PRO A 107 -1.78 -14.01 -19.61
C PRO A 107 -2.56 -12.77 -20.04
N ASN A 108 -2.42 -11.65 -19.29
CA ASN A 108 -2.42 -10.26 -19.78
C ASN A 108 -2.36 -9.23 -18.64
N THR A 109 -1.42 -8.28 -18.74
CA THR A 109 -1.27 -7.22 -17.70
C THR A 109 -0.47 -5.99 -18.14
N ASP A 110 -0.80 -4.82 -17.50
CA ASP A 110 -0.07 -3.55 -17.58
C ASP A 110 0.22 -2.97 -16.18
N PHE A 111 1.41 -2.36 -15.98
CA PHE A 111 1.88 -1.91 -14.66
C PHE A 111 2.58 -0.55 -14.60
N LEU A 112 2.47 0.13 -13.47
CA LEU A 112 3.14 1.41 -13.17
C LEU A 112 3.46 1.60 -11.68
N MET A 113 4.76 1.82 -11.32
CA MET A 113 5.16 2.31 -9.98
C MET A 113 6.51 3.02 -9.88
N THR A 114 6.58 4.04 -9.01
CA THR A 114 7.79 4.82 -8.73
C THR A 114 8.06 4.97 -7.23
N ARG A 115 9.32 4.78 -6.80
CA ARG A 115 9.78 5.03 -5.41
C ARG A 115 11.11 5.80 -5.33
N CYS A 116 11.37 6.38 -4.16
CA CYS A 116 12.48 7.27 -3.85
C CYS A 116 13.84 6.82 -4.38
N MET A 117 14.49 7.63 -5.20
CA MET A 117 15.85 7.43 -5.69
C MET A 117 16.83 8.28 -4.88
N GLU A 118 17.87 7.65 -4.34
CA GLU A 118 19.00 8.34 -3.72
C GLU A 118 20.07 8.77 -4.76
N SER A 119 20.10 8.09 -5.90
CA SER A 119 21.02 8.38 -7.01
C SER A 119 20.37 8.02 -8.35
N GLU A 120 20.60 8.83 -9.38
CA GLU A 120 20.13 8.58 -10.75
C GLU A 120 20.64 7.26 -11.33
N LYS A 121 21.83 6.80 -10.89
CA LYS A 121 22.41 5.51 -11.31
C LYS A 121 21.58 4.31 -10.86
N HIS A 122 20.88 4.42 -9.74
CA HIS A 122 20.01 3.38 -9.21
C HIS A 122 18.61 3.37 -9.85
N GLY A 123 18.29 4.36 -10.68
CA GLY A 123 16.98 4.54 -11.29
C GLY A 123 16.49 3.29 -12.02
N ARG A 124 17.34 2.65 -12.81
CA ARG A 124 16.95 1.44 -13.55
C ARG A 124 16.51 0.32 -12.60
N MET A 125 17.28 0.05 -11.55
CA MET A 125 16.99 -1.02 -10.59
C MET A 125 15.76 -0.71 -9.75
N LEU A 126 15.58 0.56 -9.33
CA LEU A 126 14.46 1.01 -8.51
C LEU A 126 13.14 1.16 -9.28
N PHE A 127 13.20 1.47 -10.56
CA PHE A 127 12.00 1.58 -11.41
C PHE A 127 11.62 0.25 -12.05
N TYR A 128 12.52 -0.39 -12.78
CA TYR A 128 12.19 -1.62 -13.51
C TYR A 128 12.06 -2.85 -12.61
N GLY A 129 12.88 -2.97 -11.57
CA GLY A 129 12.84 -4.12 -10.67
C GLY A 129 11.48 -4.27 -9.96
N PRO A 130 11.02 -3.27 -9.18
CA PRO A 130 9.71 -3.30 -8.56
C PRO A 130 8.55 -3.41 -9.57
N MET A 131 8.61 -2.72 -10.71
CA MET A 131 7.58 -2.81 -11.75
C MET A 131 7.42 -4.24 -12.26
N ILE A 132 8.53 -4.92 -12.56
CA ILE A 132 8.51 -6.32 -13.00
C ILE A 132 7.94 -7.21 -11.89
N ALA A 133 8.40 -7.03 -10.64
CA ALA A 133 7.92 -7.83 -9.52
C ALA A 133 6.43 -7.64 -9.26
N GLU A 134 5.95 -6.39 -9.27
CA GLU A 134 4.51 -6.10 -9.16
C GLU A 134 3.72 -6.65 -10.34
N GLY A 135 4.31 -6.57 -11.54
CA GLY A 135 3.78 -7.18 -12.74
C GLY A 135 3.51 -8.66 -12.58
N VAL A 136 4.50 -9.38 -12.17
CA VAL A 136 4.41 -10.82 -11.93
C VAL A 136 3.38 -11.14 -10.83
N LEU A 137 3.38 -10.39 -9.72
CA LEU A 137 2.40 -10.58 -8.65
C LEU A 137 0.96 -10.33 -9.10
N GLY A 138 0.73 -9.27 -9.87
CA GLY A 138 -0.59 -8.98 -10.43
C GLY A 138 -1.05 -10.06 -11.42
N LEU A 139 -0.14 -10.56 -12.28
CA LEU A 139 -0.42 -11.70 -13.16
C LEU A 139 -0.85 -12.93 -12.38
N ILE A 140 -0.15 -13.24 -11.30
CA ILE A 140 -0.50 -14.37 -10.43
C ILE A 140 -1.94 -14.18 -9.91
N TRP A 141 -2.30 -13.00 -9.38
CA TRP A 141 -3.63 -12.75 -8.84
C TRP A 141 -4.73 -12.76 -9.90
N VAL A 142 -4.49 -12.19 -11.09
CA VAL A 142 -5.44 -12.25 -12.21
C VAL A 142 -5.66 -13.70 -12.65
N THR A 143 -4.58 -14.45 -12.80
CA THR A 143 -4.66 -15.85 -13.17
C THR A 143 -5.39 -16.69 -12.12
N LEU A 144 -5.09 -16.46 -10.83
CA LEU A 144 -5.79 -17.10 -9.71
C LEU A 144 -7.29 -16.84 -9.76
N GLY A 145 -7.72 -15.57 -9.93
CA GLY A 145 -9.12 -15.21 -9.98
C GLY A 145 -9.84 -15.87 -11.14
N LEU A 146 -9.29 -15.80 -12.36
CA LEU A 146 -9.91 -16.36 -13.54
C LEU A 146 -9.89 -17.90 -13.55
N SER A 147 -8.80 -18.52 -13.11
CA SER A 147 -8.69 -19.99 -13.10
C SER A 147 -9.48 -20.63 -11.96
N PHE A 148 -9.65 -19.96 -10.83
CA PHE A 148 -10.37 -20.50 -9.68
C PHE A 148 -11.88 -20.51 -9.90
N TYR A 149 -12.43 -19.44 -10.46
CA TYR A 149 -13.87 -19.29 -10.70
C TYR A 149 -14.31 -19.76 -12.10
N GLU A 150 -13.36 -20.23 -12.94
CA GLU A 150 -13.58 -20.80 -14.27
C GLU A 150 -14.23 -19.85 -15.30
N SER A 151 -14.79 -18.71 -14.86
CA SER A 151 -15.33 -17.69 -15.75
C SER A 151 -15.28 -16.28 -15.14
N PRO A 152 -15.15 -15.22 -15.97
CA PRO A 152 -15.22 -13.83 -15.51
C PRO A 152 -16.56 -13.48 -14.87
N GLU A 153 -17.65 -14.12 -15.31
CA GLU A 153 -19.02 -13.91 -14.79
C GLU A 153 -19.14 -14.43 -13.36
N ALA A 154 -18.60 -15.64 -13.09
CA ALA A 154 -18.60 -16.24 -11.76
C ALA A 154 -17.77 -15.40 -10.77
N LEU A 155 -16.56 -14.98 -11.18
CA LEU A 155 -15.75 -14.04 -10.40
C LEU A 155 -16.50 -12.73 -10.14
N GLY A 156 -17.12 -12.15 -11.16
CA GLY A 156 -17.91 -10.93 -11.06
C GLY A 156 -19.10 -11.04 -10.11
N ALA A 157 -19.74 -12.20 -10.06
CA ALA A 157 -20.84 -12.49 -9.14
C ALA A 157 -20.37 -12.48 -7.68
N VAL A 158 -19.25 -13.12 -7.37
CA VAL A 158 -18.66 -13.14 -6.02
C VAL A 158 -18.24 -11.73 -5.58
N ILE A 159 -17.62 -10.95 -6.46
CA ILE A 159 -17.24 -9.56 -6.18
C ILE A 159 -18.47 -8.68 -5.90
N LYS A 160 -19.59 -8.89 -6.63
CA LYS A 160 -20.84 -8.14 -6.43
C LYS A 160 -21.59 -8.57 -5.16
N ALA A 161 -21.55 -9.84 -4.82
CA ALA A 161 -22.23 -10.38 -3.64
C ALA A 161 -21.47 -10.05 -2.33
N GLY A 162 -20.15 -9.86 -2.42
CA GLY A 162 -19.27 -9.58 -1.29
C GLY A 162 -18.32 -8.44 -1.57
N THR A 163 -17.07 -8.63 -1.16
CA THR A 163 -15.98 -7.67 -1.42
C THR A 163 -14.84 -8.40 -2.13
N PRO A 164 -13.95 -7.69 -2.84
CA PRO A 164 -12.74 -8.30 -3.40
C PRO A 164 -11.89 -9.05 -2.36
N THR A 165 -12.02 -8.71 -1.09
CA THR A 165 -11.33 -9.37 0.02
C THR A 165 -11.83 -10.80 0.26
N LEU A 166 -13.10 -11.11 -0.02
CA LEU A 166 -13.63 -12.47 0.03
C LEU A 166 -13.00 -13.37 -1.03
N VAL A 167 -12.82 -12.85 -2.24
CA VAL A 167 -12.14 -13.58 -3.34
C VAL A 167 -10.73 -14.00 -2.90
N VAL A 168 -9.98 -13.08 -2.30
CA VAL A 168 -8.62 -13.36 -1.78
C VAL A 168 -8.66 -14.46 -0.73
N GLN A 169 -9.60 -14.38 0.19
CA GLN A 169 -9.76 -15.36 1.27
C GLN A 169 -10.12 -16.75 0.73
N GLU A 170 -11.14 -16.85 -0.12
CA GLU A 170 -11.58 -18.11 -0.70
C GLU A 170 -10.47 -18.80 -1.49
N ILE A 171 -9.80 -18.08 -2.39
CA ILE A 171 -8.69 -18.63 -3.19
C ILE A 171 -7.55 -19.10 -2.28
N SER A 172 -7.14 -18.27 -1.31
CA SER A 172 -6.01 -18.58 -0.45
C SER A 172 -6.29 -19.80 0.43
N MET A 173 -7.49 -19.89 1.00
CA MET A 173 -7.88 -21.01 1.85
C MET A 173 -8.07 -22.31 1.06
N ALA A 174 -8.66 -22.22 -0.14
CA ALA A 174 -8.90 -23.39 -0.98
C ALA A 174 -7.62 -23.98 -1.55
N LEU A 175 -6.65 -23.16 -1.95
CA LEU A 175 -5.41 -23.63 -2.59
C LEU A 175 -4.32 -24.01 -1.59
N LEU A 176 -4.19 -23.32 -0.48
CA LEU A 176 -3.10 -23.51 0.48
C LEU A 176 -3.55 -24.15 1.80
N GLY A 177 -4.84 -24.46 1.94
CA GLY A 177 -5.42 -24.94 3.18
C GLY A 177 -5.42 -23.90 4.32
N PRO A 178 -5.84 -24.29 5.54
CA PRO A 178 -6.05 -23.32 6.62
C PRO A 178 -4.79 -22.55 7.02
N ILE A 179 -3.67 -23.23 7.20
CA ILE A 179 -2.42 -22.60 7.67
C ILE A 179 -1.79 -21.77 6.55
N GLY A 180 -1.63 -22.37 5.36
CA GLY A 180 -1.04 -21.69 4.21
C GLY A 180 -1.91 -20.53 3.73
N GLY A 181 -3.22 -20.70 3.72
CA GLY A 181 -4.19 -19.65 3.39
C GLY A 181 -4.11 -18.47 4.35
N MET A 182 -4.01 -18.73 5.67
CA MET A 182 -3.85 -17.66 6.66
C MET A 182 -2.54 -16.89 6.46
N LEU A 183 -1.42 -17.56 6.20
CA LEU A 183 -0.15 -16.90 5.89
C LEU A 183 -0.22 -16.07 4.61
N ALA A 184 -0.88 -16.57 3.57
CA ALA A 184 -1.10 -15.84 2.33
C ALA A 184 -1.94 -14.57 2.55
N ILE A 185 -3.01 -14.67 3.31
CA ILE A 185 -3.87 -13.51 3.63
C ILE A 185 -3.10 -12.47 4.45
N LEU A 186 -2.26 -12.89 5.40
CA LEU A 186 -1.38 -11.97 6.12
C LEU A 186 -0.41 -11.24 5.18
N GLY A 187 0.12 -11.93 4.16
CA GLY A 187 0.93 -11.30 3.12
C GLY A 187 0.17 -10.22 2.34
N VAL A 188 -1.08 -10.51 1.96
CA VAL A 188 -1.96 -9.54 1.29
C VAL A 188 -2.33 -8.35 2.20
N VAL A 189 -2.54 -8.58 3.49
CA VAL A 189 -2.81 -7.52 4.48
C VAL A 189 -1.62 -6.58 4.65
N VAL A 190 -0.42 -7.14 4.71
CA VAL A 190 0.82 -6.39 4.95
C VAL A 190 1.19 -5.46 3.80
N LEU A 191 0.88 -5.87 2.56
CA LEU A 191 1.21 -5.08 1.36
C LEU A 191 0.57 -3.67 1.39
N PRO A 192 -0.76 -3.52 1.51
CA PRO A 192 -1.37 -2.20 1.63
C PRO A 192 -0.97 -1.46 2.91
N ILE A 193 -0.66 -2.14 4.01
CA ILE A 193 -0.17 -1.50 5.24
C ILE A 193 1.16 -0.78 4.97
N SER A 194 2.11 -1.41 4.29
CA SER A 194 3.39 -0.77 3.95
C SER A 194 3.22 0.41 3.00
N THR A 195 2.29 0.32 2.05
CA THR A 195 1.98 1.39 1.11
C THR A 195 1.26 2.56 1.79
N GLY A 196 0.31 2.27 2.69
CA GLY A 196 -0.39 3.27 3.49
C GLY A 196 0.56 4.06 4.41
N ASP A 197 1.51 3.39 5.07
CA ASP A 197 2.55 4.06 5.86
C ASP A 197 3.34 5.06 5.01
N THR A 198 3.73 4.66 3.81
CA THR A 198 4.46 5.54 2.87
C THR A 198 3.59 6.72 2.42
N ALA A 199 2.29 6.51 2.14
CA ALA A 199 1.35 7.55 1.74
C ALA A 199 1.15 8.60 2.84
N PHE A 200 0.87 8.19 4.08
CA PHE A 200 0.71 9.11 5.21
C PHE A 200 2.00 9.86 5.54
N ARG A 201 3.14 9.19 5.45
CA ARG A 201 4.45 9.82 5.64
C ARG A 201 4.71 10.88 4.57
N SER A 202 4.41 10.57 3.31
CA SER A 202 4.55 11.50 2.20
C SER A 202 3.62 12.71 2.35
N ALA A 203 2.36 12.48 2.74
CA ALA A 203 1.41 13.56 3.04
C ALA A 203 1.93 14.47 4.17
N ARG A 204 2.44 13.88 5.25
CA ARG A 204 3.02 14.65 6.36
C ARG A 204 4.21 15.49 5.91
N LEU A 205 5.12 14.92 5.12
CA LEU A 205 6.29 15.64 4.61
C LEU A 205 5.88 16.79 3.69
N LEU A 206 4.89 16.56 2.83
CA LEU A 206 4.38 17.60 1.94
C LEU A 206 3.70 18.75 2.70
N VAL A 207 2.91 18.43 3.74
CA VAL A 207 2.33 19.43 4.63
C VAL A 207 3.45 20.23 5.35
N ALA A 208 4.50 19.54 5.80
CA ALA A 208 5.64 20.19 6.45
C ALA A 208 6.36 21.15 5.50
N ASP A 209 6.57 20.75 4.25
CA ASP A 209 7.20 21.58 3.22
C ASP A 209 6.33 22.80 2.89
N THR A 210 5.04 22.60 2.67
CA THR A 210 4.08 23.69 2.42
C THR A 210 4.02 24.71 3.57
N LEU A 211 4.08 24.25 4.82
CA LEU A 211 4.06 25.08 6.01
C LEU A 211 5.46 25.55 6.45
N ARG A 212 6.51 25.14 5.74
CA ARG A 212 7.93 25.42 6.06
C ARG A 212 8.30 25.03 7.50
N ILE A 213 7.86 23.86 7.93
CA ILE A 213 8.15 23.31 9.27
C ILE A 213 9.30 22.33 9.19
N ASP A 214 10.38 22.60 9.93
CA ASP A 214 11.50 21.69 10.07
C ASP A 214 11.08 20.36 10.73
N GLN A 215 11.43 19.23 10.10
CA GLN A 215 11.04 17.86 10.50
C GLN A 215 12.11 17.15 11.35
N GLY A 216 13.21 17.82 11.72
CA GLY A 216 14.26 17.21 12.54
C GLY A 216 13.76 16.74 13.91
N PRO A 217 13.19 17.61 14.77
CA PRO A 217 12.71 17.23 16.09
C PRO A 217 11.40 16.43 16.04
N ILE A 218 11.31 15.34 16.84
CA ILE A 218 10.10 14.48 16.97
C ILE A 218 8.86 15.28 17.37
N GLY A 219 9.02 16.29 18.25
CA GLY A 219 7.91 17.16 18.67
C GLY A 219 7.26 17.96 17.53
N LYS A 220 8.03 18.35 16.51
CA LYS A 220 7.50 19.04 15.32
C LYS A 220 6.76 18.08 14.38
N ARG A 221 7.18 16.81 14.32
CA ARG A 221 6.47 15.76 13.57
C ARG A 221 5.08 15.49 14.17
N LEU A 222 4.98 15.42 15.50
CA LEU A 222 3.73 15.30 16.23
C LEU A 222 2.78 16.49 15.99
N MET A 223 3.31 17.71 15.86
CA MET A 223 2.50 18.92 15.66
C MET A 223 1.73 18.90 14.32
N ILE A 224 2.26 18.23 13.30
CA ILE A 224 1.62 18.11 11.99
C ILE A 224 0.66 16.91 11.96
N ALA A 225 1.01 15.82 12.64
CA ALA A 225 0.19 14.61 12.70
C ALA A 225 -1.11 14.82 13.52
N VAL A 226 -1.12 15.80 14.44
CA VAL A 226 -2.30 16.14 15.25
C VAL A 226 -2.78 17.54 14.88
N PRO A 227 -3.95 17.72 14.23
CA PRO A 227 -4.47 19.03 13.88
C PRO A 227 -4.79 19.82 15.15
N ARG A 228 -3.99 20.81 15.46
CA ARG A 228 -4.25 21.74 16.56
C ARG A 228 -5.45 22.62 16.19
N LYS A 229 -6.55 22.54 16.96
CA LYS A 229 -7.60 23.56 16.91
C LYS A 229 -6.95 24.93 17.12
N ARG A 230 -6.85 25.75 16.06
CA ARG A 230 -6.47 27.16 16.19
C ARG A 230 -7.48 27.79 17.12
N ARG A 231 -7.09 28.14 18.34
CA ARG A 231 -7.83 29.12 19.13
C ARG A 231 -7.79 30.45 18.34
N ARG A 232 -8.93 30.82 17.77
CA ARG A 232 -9.14 32.17 17.25
C ARG A 232 -8.99 33.11 18.48
N ARG A 233 -7.98 33.94 18.44
CA ARG A 233 -7.97 35.21 19.19
C ARG A 233 -8.42 36.32 18.26
#